data_e2e5734aace503fe77580b14a0eeb4d7
#
_entry.id   e2e5734aace503fe77580b14a0eeb4d7
#
_cell.length_a   1.000
_cell.length_b   1.000
_cell.length_c   1.000
_cell.angle_alpha   90.00
_cell.angle_beta   90.00
_cell.angle_gamma   90.00
#
_symmetry.space_group_name_H-M   'P 1'
#
loop_
_entity.id
_entity.type
_entity.pdbx_description
1 polymer ?
#
loop_
_entity_poly.entity_id
_entity_poly.type
_entity_poly.pdbx_seq_one_letter_code
_entity_poly.pdbx_strand_id
1 'polypeptide(L)'
;MFKKNKDDVKLFMYLVNTFQSSAQIAMGEMKNPVTDKIETNMDQATYYIELLEMVQLKTEGNLSEYEDQMLINVISELKMSFLLKKT
;
A
#
# COMPACT_ATOMS: atom_id res chain seq x y z
N MET A 1 20.66 -17.96 10.15
CA MET A 1 19.49 -18.24 9.32
C MET A 1 18.27 -17.52 9.84
N PHE A 2 17.48 -16.93 8.97
CA PHE A 2 16.30 -16.17 9.36
C PHE A 2 15.17 -17.10 9.75
N LYS A 3 14.47 -16.76 10.81
CA LYS A 3 13.36 -17.53 11.31
C LYS A 3 12.11 -16.69 11.30
N LYS A 4 10.97 -17.32 11.09
CA LYS A 4 9.69 -16.67 11.33
C LYS A 4 9.59 -16.36 12.82
N ASN A 5 9.16 -15.14 13.14
CA ASN A 5 8.98 -14.72 14.51
C ASN A 5 7.86 -13.68 14.56
N LYS A 6 7.57 -13.18 15.75
CA LYS A 6 6.49 -12.21 15.96
C LYS A 6 6.75 -10.87 15.29
N ASP A 7 7.98 -10.61 14.83
CA ASP A 7 8.30 -9.38 14.13
C ASP A 7 7.88 -9.43 12.67
N ASP A 8 7.47 -10.60 12.16
CA ASP A 8 6.97 -10.73 10.79
C ASP A 8 5.78 -9.80 10.53
N VAL A 9 4.91 -9.63 11.52
CA VAL A 9 3.75 -8.74 11.38
C VAL A 9 4.23 -7.30 11.14
N LYS A 10 5.22 -6.87 11.92
CA LYS A 10 5.78 -5.51 11.77
C LYS A 10 6.43 -5.32 10.42
N LEU A 11 7.16 -6.32 9.96
CA LEU A 11 7.82 -6.26 8.66
C LEU A 11 6.80 -6.21 7.53
N PHE A 12 5.76 -7.01 7.63
CA PHE A 12 4.69 -7.01 6.63
C PHE A 12 3.97 -5.67 6.60
N MET A 13 3.67 -5.12 7.77
CA MET A 13 3.03 -3.81 7.87
C MET A 13 3.91 -2.70 7.29
N TYR A 14 5.21 -2.79 7.52
CA TYR A 14 6.15 -1.84 6.95
C TYR A 14 6.08 -1.87 5.41
N LEU A 15 6.08 -3.07 4.85
CA LEU A 15 5.98 -3.24 3.40
C LEU A 15 4.68 -2.63 2.87
N VAL A 16 3.56 -2.96 3.49
CA VAL A 16 2.24 -2.46 3.08
C VAL A 16 2.18 -0.94 3.19
N ASN A 17 2.65 -0.40 4.32
CA ASN A 17 2.63 1.05 4.55
C ASN A 17 3.53 1.80 3.57
N THR A 18 4.64 1.19 3.17
CA THR A 18 5.54 1.79 2.18
C THR A 18 4.81 1.99 0.85
N PHE A 19 4.12 0.98 0.38
CA PHE A 19 3.38 1.09 -0.88
C PHE A 19 2.14 1.96 -0.74
N GLN A 20 1.51 1.94 0.44
CA GLN A 20 0.39 2.85 0.72
C GLN A 20 0.83 4.31 0.60
N SER A 21 1.94 4.66 1.24
CA SER A 21 2.48 6.01 1.17
C SER A 21 2.86 6.40 -0.25
N SER A 22 3.49 5.47 -0.97
CA SER A 22 3.85 5.72 -2.37
C SER A 22 2.63 6.00 -3.24
N ALA A 23 1.55 5.26 -3.01
CA ALA A 23 0.30 5.50 -3.74
C ALA A 23 -0.30 6.87 -3.37
N GLN A 24 -0.28 7.23 -2.09
CA GLN A 24 -0.79 8.52 -1.63
C GLN A 24 0.01 9.68 -2.21
N ILE A 25 1.32 9.55 -2.25
CA ILE A 25 2.19 10.55 -2.88
C ILE A 25 1.83 10.68 -4.37
N ALA A 26 1.67 9.56 -5.05
CA ALA A 26 1.33 9.56 -6.47
C ALA A 26 -0.04 10.15 -6.75
N MET A 27 -0.98 10.04 -5.80
CA MET A 27 -2.31 10.65 -5.93
C MET A 27 -2.33 12.13 -5.54
N GLY A 28 -1.20 12.67 -5.09
CA GLY A 28 -1.12 14.06 -4.69
C GLY A 28 -1.67 14.35 -3.30
N GLU A 29 -1.83 13.31 -2.48
CA GLU A 29 -2.34 13.48 -1.12
C GLU A 29 -1.23 13.79 -0.11
N MET A 30 0.02 13.55 -0.48
CA MET A 30 1.17 13.81 0.36
C MET A 30 2.29 14.37 -0.51
N LYS A 31 3.15 15.18 0.10
CA LYS A 31 4.34 15.69 -0.57
C LYS A 31 5.32 14.55 -0.84
N ASN A 32 5.94 14.60 -2.03
CA ASN A 32 7.05 13.72 -2.34
C ASN A 32 8.24 14.14 -1.47
N PRO A 33 8.77 13.28 -0.61
CA PRO A 33 9.87 13.66 0.29
C PRO A 33 11.18 13.96 -0.44
N VAL A 34 11.32 13.51 -1.68
CA VAL A 34 12.52 13.78 -2.47
C VAL A 34 12.47 15.17 -3.07
N THR A 35 11.33 15.57 -3.62
CA THR A 35 11.18 16.86 -4.31
C THR A 35 10.55 17.94 -3.43
N ASP A 36 9.98 17.55 -2.30
CA ASP A 36 9.24 18.44 -1.38
C ASP A 36 8.05 19.11 -2.06
N LYS A 37 7.50 18.48 -3.07
CA LYS A 37 6.37 19.02 -3.85
C LYS A 37 5.23 18.02 -3.86
N ILE A 38 4.02 18.55 -4.04
CA ILE A 38 2.85 17.72 -4.30
C ILE A 38 2.75 17.57 -5.82
N GLU A 39 2.87 16.33 -6.26
CA GLU A 39 2.83 15.98 -7.68
C GLU A 39 1.87 14.83 -7.87
N THR A 40 1.09 14.86 -8.93
CA THR A 40 0.11 13.82 -9.20
C THR A 40 0.53 13.03 -10.42
N ASN A 41 0.56 11.70 -10.25
CA ASN A 41 0.83 10.77 -11.33
C ASN A 41 -0.08 9.57 -11.13
N MET A 42 -1.24 9.59 -11.77
CA MET A 42 -2.26 8.58 -11.55
C MET A 42 -1.86 7.21 -12.11
N ASP A 43 -0.99 7.17 -13.11
CA ASP A 43 -0.47 5.88 -13.61
C ASP A 43 0.39 5.20 -12.56
N GLN A 44 1.23 5.97 -11.85
CA GLN A 44 2.00 5.42 -10.75
C GLN A 44 1.11 5.00 -9.58
N ALA A 45 0.06 5.78 -9.30
CA ALA A 45 -0.88 5.41 -8.25
C ALA A 45 -1.52 4.06 -8.56
N THR A 46 -1.94 3.86 -9.81
CA THR A 46 -2.49 2.57 -10.25
C THR A 46 -1.49 1.46 -10.03
N TYR A 47 -0.24 1.68 -10.40
CA TYR A 47 0.82 0.70 -10.25
C TYR A 47 0.99 0.26 -8.79
N TYR A 48 1.02 1.21 -7.86
CA TYR A 48 1.18 0.87 -6.45
C TYR A 48 -0.03 0.15 -5.87
N ILE A 49 -1.22 0.50 -6.31
CA ILE A 49 -2.43 -0.23 -5.89
C ILE A 49 -2.38 -1.66 -6.41
N GLU A 50 -1.98 -1.83 -7.66
CA GLU A 50 -1.85 -3.17 -8.25
C GLU A 50 -0.77 -4.00 -7.57
N LEU A 51 0.33 -3.34 -7.13
CA LEU A 51 1.34 -4.03 -6.34
C LEU A 51 0.76 -4.61 -5.06
N LEU A 52 -0.06 -3.82 -4.37
CA LEU A 52 -0.70 -4.29 -3.13
C LEU A 52 -1.71 -5.40 -3.41
N GLU A 53 -2.44 -5.32 -4.50
CA GLU A 53 -3.36 -6.39 -4.89
C GLU A 53 -2.60 -7.68 -5.23
N MET A 54 -1.46 -7.54 -5.87
CA MET A 54 -0.59 -8.68 -6.16
C MET A 54 -0.07 -9.31 -4.85
N VAL A 55 0.35 -8.47 -3.91
CA VAL A 55 0.79 -8.95 -2.59
C VAL A 55 -0.33 -9.71 -1.91
N GLN A 56 -1.56 -9.19 -1.97
CA GLN A 56 -2.72 -9.84 -1.38
C GLN A 56 -2.93 -11.23 -1.97
N LEU A 57 -2.85 -11.32 -3.28
CA LEU A 57 -3.04 -12.60 -3.98
C LEU A 57 -1.93 -13.59 -3.65
N LYS A 58 -0.68 -13.12 -3.66
CA LYS A 58 0.48 -14.00 -3.45
C LYS A 58 0.62 -14.46 -2.00
N THR A 59 0.03 -13.75 -1.05
CA THR A 59 0.10 -14.11 0.37
C THR A 59 -1.15 -14.79 0.86
N GLU A 60 -2.10 -15.05 -0.01
CA GLU A 60 -3.37 -15.67 0.35
C GLU A 60 -3.14 -16.98 1.12
N GLY A 61 -3.81 -17.09 2.27
CA GLY A 61 -3.66 -18.27 3.14
C GLY A 61 -2.47 -18.22 4.07
N ASN A 62 -1.62 -17.20 3.95
CA ASN A 62 -0.39 -17.09 4.77
C ASN A 62 -0.40 -15.91 5.72
N LEU A 63 -1.48 -15.15 5.75
CA LEU A 63 -1.59 -13.97 6.61
C LEU A 63 -2.43 -14.29 7.84
N SER A 64 -2.12 -13.63 8.96
CA SER A 64 -3.00 -13.65 10.12
C SER A 64 -4.26 -12.87 9.79
N GLU A 65 -5.31 -13.01 10.58
CA GLU A 65 -6.54 -12.25 10.39
C GLU A 65 -6.26 -10.75 10.43
N TYR A 66 -5.40 -10.33 11.33
CA TYR A 66 -5.04 -8.92 11.46
C TYR A 66 -4.35 -8.39 10.21
N GLU A 67 -3.37 -9.13 9.71
CA GLU A 67 -2.65 -8.75 8.49
C GLU A 67 -3.58 -8.69 7.29
N ASP A 68 -4.43 -9.70 7.17
CA ASP A 68 -5.38 -9.81 6.06
C ASP A 68 -6.36 -8.64 6.07
N GLN A 69 -6.92 -8.34 7.23
CA GLN A 69 -7.89 -7.26 7.37
C GLN A 69 -7.24 -5.89 7.12
N MET A 70 -6.03 -5.71 7.62
CA MET A 70 -5.28 -4.46 7.41
C MET A 70 -5.03 -4.24 5.92
N LEU A 71 -4.61 -5.29 5.21
CA LEU A 71 -4.32 -5.19 3.78
C LEU A 71 -5.58 -4.89 2.99
N ILE A 72 -6.69 -5.53 3.32
CA ILE A 72 -7.98 -5.26 2.69
C ILE A 72 -8.36 -3.79 2.88
N ASN A 73 -8.22 -3.28 4.10
CA ASN A 73 -8.57 -1.91 4.42
C ASN A 73 -7.72 -0.91 3.64
N VAL A 74 -6.42 -1.14 3.58
CA VAL A 74 -5.50 -0.26 2.86
C VAL A 74 -5.86 -0.21 1.37
N ILE A 75 -6.05 -1.36 0.75
CA ILE A 75 -6.39 -1.43 -0.67
C ILE A 75 -7.72 -0.74 -0.93
N SER A 76 -8.73 -0.98 -0.09
CA SER A 76 -10.05 -0.37 -0.24
C SER A 76 -9.99 1.15 -0.14
N GLU A 77 -9.25 1.65 0.84
CA GLU A 77 -9.10 3.10 1.03
C GLU A 77 -8.37 3.74 -0.14
N LEU A 78 -7.31 3.10 -0.64
CA LEU A 78 -6.57 3.62 -1.78
C LEU A 78 -7.43 3.65 -3.04
N LYS A 79 -8.23 2.61 -3.27
CA LYS A 79 -9.14 2.58 -4.41
C LYS A 79 -10.19 3.68 -4.33
N MET A 80 -10.73 3.91 -3.13
CA MET A 80 -11.70 4.98 -2.93
C MET A 80 -11.08 6.34 -3.22
N SER A 81 -9.89 6.59 -2.68
CA SER A 81 -9.18 7.85 -2.93
C SER A 81 -8.89 8.02 -4.42
N PHE A 82 -8.50 6.95 -5.08
CA PHE A 82 -8.20 6.96 -6.51
C PHE A 82 -9.43 7.38 -7.31
N LEU A 83 -10.58 6.79 -7.00
CA LEU A 83 -11.83 7.11 -7.71
C LEU A 83 -12.24 8.56 -7.50
N LEU A 84 -12.08 9.08 -6.29
CA LEU A 84 -12.40 10.47 -5.99
C LEU A 84 -11.48 11.44 -6.73
N LYS A 85 -10.21 11.09 -6.86
CA LYS A 85 -9.26 11.93 -7.60
C LYS A 85 -9.52 11.92 -9.10
N LYS A 86 -10.05 10.82 -9.60
CA LYS A 86 -10.28 10.65 -11.02
C LYS A 86 -11.49 11.46 -11.51
N THR A 87 -12.40 11.73 -10.61
CA THR A 87 -13.56 12.58 -10.93
C THR A 87 -13.26 14.03 -10.63
#